data_289431352e10581da21079ede36741e4
#
_entry.id   289431352e10581da21079ede36741e4
#
_cell.length_a   1.000
_cell.length_b   1.000
_cell.length_c   1.000
_cell.angle_alpha   90.00
_cell.angle_beta   90.00
_cell.angle_gamma   90.00
#
_symmetry.space_group_name_H-M   'P 1'
#
loop_
_entity.id
_entity.type
_entity.pdbx_description
1 polymer ?
#
loop_
_entity_poly.entity_id
_entity_poly.type
_entity_poly.pdbx_seq_one_letter_code
_entity_poly.pdbx_strand_id
1 'polypeptide(L)'
;MPTSSISFVSPANHARAHSSRRIAWWLFAAFQFFYLLTSTGRVRTPDEYNTLYTTESLVLRGSTAVPQAVELHNFYGRYDLHNRPRAAYPPGQALLCIPWYAFGQYLLARLPGVPADDADLVVAFSSCLSSATFSALTVAFFFLFLVGIGIPARASLFAAAMVGLGTPIFAYSGWLFSEPLSAAIFVGVALLLFGRGHAPIAWRSASIAGLVLGLATLVRPTNALAIPVFALAVLVRDGKPALRAAFILCATSAIGVLALLAHNALLFGGPFEFGYPTAAESAKRLNTFDTPLVKGLYGFLLSPGKSIFVFAPPLILALAGLRRLWKLERGAATMATLLPLVYLFFFARYTQWEGGYCVGPRYMVPSIVLLCLALGPMLAGNAAPFSAARTNAARIKKIALLLLVLGALVQCVSLATSFMEDQVPRGRYYDANWTYRLSYSLSGQIHLLWKYLASGEPARLGLGWDRWFVFLHKGGVSAATLAVVGLIMLAGLGISVAGLARNGRCAS
;
A
#
# COMPACT_ATOMS: atom_id res chain seq x y z
N MET A 1 -46.30 15.77 -16.11
CA MET A 1 -45.32 14.81 -16.66
C MET A 1 -43.97 15.52 -16.71
N PRO A 2 -42.96 15.14 -15.94
CA PRO A 2 -41.64 15.73 -16.07
C PRO A 2 -40.90 14.99 -17.20
N THR A 3 -40.55 15.70 -18.23
CA THR A 3 -39.71 15.25 -19.34
C THR A 3 -38.33 14.86 -18.80
N SER A 4 -37.99 13.58 -18.87
CA SER A 4 -36.67 13.05 -18.61
C SER A 4 -35.69 13.60 -19.65
N SER A 5 -34.94 14.64 -19.28
CA SER A 5 -33.78 15.08 -20.07
C SER A 5 -32.69 13.99 -19.98
N ILE A 6 -32.64 13.14 -20.99
CA ILE A 6 -31.49 12.27 -21.24
C ILE A 6 -30.33 13.19 -21.60
N SER A 7 -29.44 13.45 -20.66
CA SER A 7 -28.21 14.18 -20.91
C SER A 7 -27.31 13.33 -21.81
N PHE A 8 -27.29 13.62 -23.10
CA PHE A 8 -26.34 13.06 -24.05
C PHE A 8 -24.93 13.47 -23.62
N VAL A 9 -24.18 12.53 -23.09
CA VAL A 9 -22.74 12.71 -22.85
C VAL A 9 -22.09 12.94 -24.22
N SER A 10 -21.44 14.09 -24.38
CA SER A 10 -20.81 14.46 -25.66
C SER A 10 -19.83 13.38 -26.14
N PRO A 11 -19.78 13.07 -27.45
CA PRO A 11 -18.83 12.12 -28.03
C PRO A 11 -17.38 12.37 -27.63
N ALA A 12 -17.00 13.63 -27.47
CA ALA A 12 -15.67 14.03 -27.00
C ALA A 12 -15.37 13.56 -25.56
N ASN A 13 -16.36 13.53 -24.67
CA ASN A 13 -16.21 13.05 -23.31
C ASN A 13 -16.07 11.50 -23.27
N HIS A 14 -16.77 10.79 -24.15
CA HIS A 14 -16.62 9.34 -24.33
C HIS A 14 -15.22 8.98 -24.82
N ALA A 15 -14.70 9.68 -25.82
CA ALA A 15 -13.37 9.47 -26.38
C ALA A 15 -12.26 9.72 -25.33
N ARG A 16 -12.38 10.81 -24.54
CA ARG A 16 -11.44 11.10 -23.44
C ARG A 16 -11.47 10.04 -22.34
N ALA A 17 -12.66 9.60 -21.94
CA ALA A 17 -12.80 8.55 -20.92
C ALA A 17 -12.19 7.22 -21.39
N HIS A 18 -12.39 6.85 -22.65
CA HIS A 18 -11.82 5.63 -23.23
C HIS A 18 -10.28 5.70 -23.30
N SER A 19 -9.74 6.83 -23.76
CA SER A 19 -8.29 7.08 -23.79
C SER A 19 -7.67 7.00 -22.40
N SER A 20 -8.28 7.61 -21.37
CA SER A 20 -7.77 7.59 -20.00
C SER A 20 -7.76 6.19 -19.41
N ARG A 21 -8.79 5.37 -19.63
CA ARG A 21 -8.82 3.96 -19.18
C ARG A 21 -7.72 3.14 -19.85
N ARG A 22 -7.46 3.37 -21.13
CA ARG A 22 -6.38 2.68 -21.85
C ARG A 22 -5.00 3.07 -21.31
N ILE A 23 -4.77 4.34 -21.00
CA ILE A 23 -3.54 4.81 -20.35
C ILE A 23 -3.40 4.19 -18.97
N ALA A 24 -4.46 4.15 -18.16
CA ALA A 24 -4.44 3.55 -16.84
C ALA A 24 -4.10 2.05 -16.88
N TRP A 25 -4.59 1.33 -17.88
CA TRP A 25 -4.26 -0.08 -18.09
C TRP A 25 -2.77 -0.28 -18.41
N TRP A 26 -2.21 0.53 -19.31
CA TRP A 26 -0.78 0.48 -19.62
C TRP A 26 0.08 0.90 -18.42
N LEU A 27 -0.41 1.87 -17.62
CA LEU A 27 0.25 2.29 -16.40
C LEU A 27 0.26 1.18 -15.35
N PHE A 28 -0.89 0.52 -15.16
CA PHE A 28 -0.99 -0.67 -14.32
C PHE A 28 0.02 -1.74 -14.76
N ALA A 29 0.01 -2.10 -16.05
CA ALA A 29 0.90 -3.12 -16.58
C ALA A 29 2.39 -2.75 -16.42
N ALA A 30 2.76 -1.49 -16.68
CA ALA A 30 4.13 -1.01 -16.50
C ALA A 30 4.58 -1.12 -15.03
N PHE A 31 3.76 -0.66 -14.07
CA PHE A 31 4.09 -0.77 -12.66
C PHE A 31 4.02 -2.21 -12.16
N GLN A 32 3.10 -3.04 -12.68
CA GLN A 32 3.05 -4.46 -12.36
C GLN A 32 4.37 -5.15 -12.69
N PHE A 33 4.84 -5.04 -13.94
CA PHE A 33 6.09 -5.66 -14.35
C PHE A 33 7.31 -5.06 -13.65
N PHE A 34 7.31 -3.75 -13.43
CA PHE A 34 8.38 -3.07 -12.69
C PHE A 34 8.48 -3.58 -11.24
N TYR A 35 7.35 -3.67 -10.54
CA TYR A 35 7.32 -4.17 -9.16
C TYR A 35 7.64 -5.67 -9.07
N LEU A 36 7.24 -6.47 -10.06
CA LEU A 36 7.63 -7.87 -10.14
C LEU A 36 9.15 -8.03 -10.28
N LEU A 37 9.77 -7.26 -11.17
CA LEU A 37 11.23 -7.27 -11.39
C LEU A 37 12.00 -6.84 -10.14
N THR A 38 11.47 -5.89 -9.39
CA THR A 38 12.13 -5.33 -8.21
C THR A 38 11.70 -5.98 -6.90
N SER A 39 10.78 -6.94 -6.93
CA SER A 39 10.31 -7.66 -5.75
C SER A 39 11.45 -8.42 -5.07
N THR A 40 11.36 -8.52 -3.76
CA THR A 40 12.25 -9.35 -2.96
C THR A 40 11.82 -10.82 -3.02
N GLY A 41 10.51 -11.07 -3.15
CA GLY A 41 9.96 -12.40 -3.36
C GLY A 41 10.08 -13.34 -2.18
N ARG A 42 10.26 -12.82 -0.95
CA ARG A 42 10.30 -13.66 0.24
C ARG A 42 9.55 -13.06 1.42
N VAL A 43 9.08 -13.92 2.28
CA VAL A 43 8.47 -13.62 3.57
C VAL A 43 9.57 -13.59 4.65
N ARG A 44 9.54 -12.61 5.56
CA ARG A 44 10.59 -12.38 6.56
C ARG A 44 10.08 -12.16 7.95
N THR A 45 8.93 -11.52 8.07
CA THR A 45 8.42 -11.05 9.34
C THR A 45 7.27 -11.92 9.81
N PRO A 46 7.03 -12.00 11.12
CA PRO A 46 5.85 -12.70 11.64
C PRO A 46 4.53 -12.23 11.02
N ASP A 47 4.45 -10.94 10.66
CA ASP A 47 3.27 -10.36 10.01
C ASP A 47 3.01 -10.95 8.62
N GLU A 48 4.07 -11.10 7.84
CA GLU A 48 4.00 -11.68 6.50
C GLU A 48 3.71 -13.19 6.56
N TYR A 49 4.38 -13.91 7.50
CA TYR A 49 4.10 -15.32 7.76
C TYR A 49 2.64 -15.55 8.18
N ASN A 50 2.08 -14.67 9.01
CA ASN A 50 0.67 -14.75 9.38
C ASN A 50 -0.25 -14.73 8.17
N THR A 51 -0.01 -13.84 7.21
CA THR A 51 -0.77 -13.78 5.97
C THR A 51 -0.59 -15.04 5.13
N LEU A 52 0.66 -15.49 4.94
CA LEU A 52 0.98 -16.68 4.15
C LEU A 52 0.34 -17.94 4.75
N TYR A 53 0.56 -18.21 6.04
CA TYR A 53 0.04 -19.40 6.70
C TYR A 53 -1.49 -19.40 6.83
N THR A 54 -2.10 -18.23 7.01
CA THR A 54 -3.57 -18.13 6.98
C THR A 54 -4.10 -18.43 5.58
N THR A 55 -3.43 -17.95 4.52
CA THR A 55 -3.80 -18.26 3.12
C THR A 55 -3.65 -19.76 2.84
N GLU A 56 -2.55 -20.36 3.23
CA GLU A 56 -2.30 -21.79 3.12
C GLU A 56 -3.40 -22.60 3.83
N SER A 57 -3.69 -22.25 5.08
CA SER A 57 -4.71 -22.96 5.86
C SER A 57 -6.10 -22.83 5.25
N LEU A 58 -6.45 -21.70 4.67
CA LEU A 58 -7.68 -21.49 3.94
C LEU A 58 -7.78 -22.41 2.71
N VAL A 59 -6.69 -22.50 1.94
CA VAL A 59 -6.64 -23.31 0.71
C VAL A 59 -6.61 -24.80 1.01
N LEU A 60 -5.76 -25.24 1.94
CA LEU A 60 -5.52 -26.67 2.19
C LEU A 60 -6.49 -27.29 3.21
N ARG A 61 -7.00 -26.48 4.17
CA ARG A 61 -7.75 -26.99 5.32
C ARG A 61 -9.14 -26.35 5.49
N GLY A 62 -9.50 -25.34 4.67
CA GLY A 62 -10.73 -24.57 4.83
C GLY A 62 -10.85 -23.85 6.19
N SER A 63 -9.70 -23.54 6.82
CA SER A 63 -9.62 -22.99 8.18
C SER A 63 -8.70 -21.78 8.22
N THR A 64 -8.89 -20.89 9.20
CA THR A 64 -7.98 -19.79 9.50
C THR A 64 -7.01 -20.11 10.67
N ALA A 65 -6.99 -21.36 11.18
CA ALA A 65 -6.02 -21.80 12.16
C ALA A 65 -4.64 -22.00 11.49
N VAL A 66 -3.56 -21.66 12.20
CA VAL A 66 -2.19 -21.64 11.68
C VAL A 66 -1.24 -22.53 12.53
N PRO A 67 -1.49 -23.85 12.63
CA PRO A 67 -0.66 -24.76 13.44
C PRO A 67 0.80 -24.76 12.98
N GLN A 68 1.06 -24.68 11.66
CA GLN A 68 2.40 -24.62 11.08
C GLN A 68 3.21 -23.41 11.58
N ALA A 69 2.56 -22.30 11.95
CA ALA A 69 3.26 -21.16 12.51
C ALA A 69 3.88 -21.45 13.88
N VAL A 70 3.25 -22.32 14.66
CA VAL A 70 3.77 -22.78 15.95
C VAL A 70 4.92 -23.77 15.75
N GLU A 71 4.74 -24.73 14.87
CA GLU A 71 5.75 -25.76 14.55
C GLU A 71 7.06 -25.13 14.02
N LEU A 72 6.95 -24.08 13.21
CA LEU A 72 8.07 -23.36 12.60
C LEU A 72 8.58 -22.18 13.47
N HIS A 73 8.12 -22.05 14.71
CA HIS A 73 8.51 -20.98 15.65
C HIS A 73 8.32 -19.53 15.11
N ASN A 74 7.37 -19.35 14.19
CA ASN A 74 7.01 -18.07 13.57
C ASN A 74 5.63 -17.57 14.02
N PHE A 75 5.09 -18.11 15.11
CA PHE A 75 3.76 -17.79 15.59
C PHE A 75 3.72 -16.38 16.19
N TYR A 76 2.84 -15.53 15.60
CA TYR A 76 2.44 -14.25 16.16
C TYR A 76 0.92 -14.14 16.11
N GLY A 77 0.29 -14.31 17.27
CA GLY A 77 -1.15 -14.38 17.38
C GLY A 77 -1.56 -14.90 18.77
N ARG A 78 -2.77 -15.42 18.86
CA ARG A 78 -3.28 -16.04 20.09
C ARG A 78 -4.08 -17.30 19.79
N TYR A 79 -4.32 -18.11 20.79
CA TYR A 79 -5.17 -19.29 20.69
C TYR A 79 -6.65 -18.91 20.76
N ASP A 80 -7.49 -19.56 19.93
CA ASP A 80 -8.94 -19.37 19.96
C ASP A 80 -9.59 -20.13 21.15
N LEU A 81 -10.91 -19.99 21.31
CA LEU A 81 -11.67 -20.68 22.36
C LEU A 81 -11.59 -22.23 22.31
N HIS A 82 -11.11 -22.78 21.19
CA HIS A 82 -10.91 -24.23 20.98
C HIS A 82 -9.42 -24.60 21.02
N ASN A 83 -8.57 -23.75 21.60
CA ASN A 83 -7.12 -23.95 21.70
C ASN A 83 -6.42 -24.15 20.33
N ARG A 84 -6.92 -23.50 19.26
CA ARG A 84 -6.29 -23.51 17.95
C ARG A 84 -5.53 -22.20 17.75
N PRO A 85 -4.27 -22.24 17.25
CA PRO A 85 -3.48 -21.02 17.01
C PRO A 85 -4.08 -20.22 15.85
N ARG A 86 -4.31 -18.93 16.09
CA ARG A 86 -4.84 -17.96 15.12
C ARG A 86 -3.85 -16.83 14.91
N ALA A 87 -3.69 -16.42 13.65
CA ALA A 87 -2.89 -15.26 13.30
C ALA A 87 -3.41 -13.97 13.99
N ALA A 88 -2.52 -13.03 14.25
CA ALA A 88 -2.87 -11.74 14.86
C ALA A 88 -3.84 -10.91 14.01
N TYR A 89 -3.80 -11.09 12.70
CA TYR A 89 -4.60 -10.31 11.74
C TYR A 89 -5.86 -11.04 11.33
N PRO A 90 -6.96 -10.31 11.05
CA PRO A 90 -8.15 -10.88 10.43
C PRO A 90 -7.84 -11.43 9.03
N PRO A 91 -8.67 -12.36 8.49
CA PRO A 91 -8.32 -13.14 7.29
C PRO A 91 -8.48 -12.39 5.96
N GLY A 92 -8.88 -11.12 5.95
CA GLY A 92 -9.23 -10.42 4.70
C GLY A 92 -8.10 -10.34 3.68
N GLN A 93 -6.87 -10.06 4.12
CA GLN A 93 -5.72 -10.08 3.22
C GLN A 93 -5.42 -11.49 2.73
N ALA A 94 -5.44 -12.48 3.63
CA ALA A 94 -5.18 -13.88 3.30
C ALA A 94 -6.17 -14.42 2.25
N LEU A 95 -7.45 -14.09 2.39
CA LEU A 95 -8.49 -14.43 1.39
C LEU A 95 -8.17 -13.86 0.01
N LEU A 96 -7.72 -12.61 -0.04
CA LEU A 96 -7.34 -11.96 -1.30
C LEU A 96 -5.99 -12.47 -1.85
N CYS A 97 -5.17 -13.12 -1.06
CA CYS A 97 -3.92 -13.75 -1.51
C CYS A 97 -4.11 -15.15 -2.12
N ILE A 98 -5.27 -15.79 -1.96
CA ILE A 98 -5.55 -17.14 -2.47
C ILE A 98 -5.16 -17.34 -3.95
N PRO A 99 -5.50 -16.43 -4.89
CA PRO A 99 -5.13 -16.63 -6.30
C PRO A 99 -3.63 -16.74 -6.53
N TRP A 100 -2.83 -15.93 -5.83
CA TRP A 100 -1.37 -15.94 -5.95
C TRP A 100 -0.74 -17.16 -5.26
N TYR A 101 -1.29 -17.58 -4.12
CA TYR A 101 -0.90 -18.80 -3.45
C TYR A 101 -1.16 -20.01 -4.35
N ALA A 102 -2.36 -20.11 -4.91
CA ALA A 102 -2.73 -21.20 -5.85
C ALA A 102 -1.85 -21.18 -7.11
N PHE A 103 -1.50 -19.98 -7.62
CA PHE A 103 -0.56 -19.84 -8.72
C PHE A 103 0.84 -20.35 -8.36
N GLY A 104 1.32 -20.09 -7.13
CA GLY A 104 2.58 -20.64 -6.60
C GLY A 104 2.58 -22.16 -6.56
N GLN A 105 1.51 -22.78 -6.07
CA GLN A 105 1.32 -24.22 -6.08
C GLN A 105 1.30 -24.79 -7.51
N TYR A 106 0.63 -24.12 -8.43
CA TYR A 106 0.62 -24.48 -9.84
C TYR A 106 2.02 -24.42 -10.48
N LEU A 107 2.80 -23.38 -10.17
CA LEU A 107 4.19 -23.25 -10.65
C LEU A 107 5.06 -24.37 -10.07
N LEU A 108 4.97 -24.61 -8.78
CA LEU A 108 5.74 -25.63 -8.09
C LEU A 108 5.55 -27.02 -8.72
N ALA A 109 4.29 -27.37 -9.04
CA ALA A 109 3.97 -28.64 -9.69
C ALA A 109 4.59 -28.78 -11.11
N ARG A 110 5.11 -27.71 -11.70
CA ARG A 110 5.68 -27.67 -13.06
C ARG A 110 7.16 -27.30 -13.11
N LEU A 111 7.75 -26.89 -12.01
CA LEU A 111 9.18 -26.57 -11.93
C LEU A 111 9.94 -27.85 -11.55
N PRO A 112 10.68 -28.49 -12.49
CA PRO A 112 11.48 -29.66 -12.18
C PRO A 112 12.64 -29.28 -11.29
N GLY A 113 13.00 -30.14 -10.34
CA GLY A 113 14.22 -30.03 -9.55
C GLY A 113 14.17 -29.09 -8.36
N VAL A 114 12.98 -28.55 -7.98
CA VAL A 114 12.83 -27.84 -6.72
C VAL A 114 12.76 -28.87 -5.59
N PRO A 115 13.70 -28.87 -4.62
CA PRO A 115 13.64 -29.76 -3.47
C PRO A 115 12.38 -29.53 -2.65
N ALA A 116 11.88 -30.59 -2.00
CA ALA A 116 10.67 -30.47 -1.15
C ALA A 116 10.84 -29.42 -0.04
N ASP A 117 12.04 -29.31 0.53
CA ASP A 117 12.38 -28.37 1.60
C ASP A 117 12.37 -26.90 1.13
N ASP A 118 12.50 -26.67 -0.19
CA ASP A 118 12.52 -25.33 -0.80
C ASP A 118 11.19 -24.97 -1.50
N ALA A 119 10.22 -25.88 -1.50
CA ALA A 119 8.90 -25.68 -2.11
C ALA A 119 8.20 -24.41 -1.61
N ASP A 120 8.33 -24.12 -0.33
CA ASP A 120 7.74 -22.94 0.32
C ASP A 120 8.29 -21.63 -0.25
N LEU A 121 9.50 -21.59 -0.78
CA LEU A 121 10.09 -20.39 -1.39
C LEU A 121 9.33 -19.97 -2.65
N VAL A 122 8.92 -20.91 -3.48
CA VAL A 122 8.16 -20.65 -4.72
C VAL A 122 6.77 -20.10 -4.38
N VAL A 123 6.13 -20.69 -3.38
CA VAL A 123 4.79 -20.30 -2.93
C VAL A 123 4.83 -18.94 -2.22
N ALA A 124 5.84 -18.70 -1.39
CA ALA A 124 6.06 -17.41 -0.74
C ALA A 124 6.33 -16.30 -1.77
N PHE A 125 7.18 -16.55 -2.76
CA PHE A 125 7.42 -15.65 -3.88
C PHE A 125 6.10 -15.27 -4.57
N SER A 126 5.33 -16.27 -5.00
CA SER A 126 4.06 -16.04 -5.68
C SER A 126 3.09 -15.23 -4.82
N SER A 127 2.97 -15.54 -3.53
CA SER A 127 2.12 -14.81 -2.60
C SER A 127 2.51 -13.34 -2.46
N CYS A 128 3.82 -13.01 -2.45
CA CYS A 128 4.32 -11.64 -2.43
C CYS A 128 3.91 -10.83 -3.68
N LEU A 129 3.65 -11.48 -4.82
CA LEU A 129 3.20 -10.80 -6.04
C LEU A 129 1.84 -10.12 -5.86
N SER A 130 1.04 -10.51 -4.88
CA SER A 130 -0.22 -9.84 -4.53
C SER A 130 0.01 -8.36 -4.18
N SER A 131 1.06 -8.07 -3.39
CA SER A 131 1.42 -6.70 -3.02
C SER A 131 1.87 -5.86 -4.21
N ALA A 132 2.60 -6.45 -5.17
CA ALA A 132 2.95 -5.80 -6.43
C ALA A 132 1.69 -5.40 -7.21
N THR A 133 0.70 -6.31 -7.28
CA THR A 133 -0.56 -6.05 -7.97
C THR A 133 -1.37 -4.93 -7.29
N PHE A 134 -1.51 -4.96 -5.96
CA PHE A 134 -2.23 -3.91 -5.24
C PHE A 134 -1.52 -2.56 -5.33
N SER A 135 -0.19 -2.53 -5.31
CA SER A 135 0.59 -1.32 -5.53
C SER A 135 0.41 -0.75 -6.95
N ALA A 136 0.43 -1.60 -7.97
CA ALA A 136 0.20 -1.18 -9.35
C ALA A 136 -1.24 -0.68 -9.57
N LEU A 137 -2.24 -1.33 -8.95
CA LEU A 137 -3.63 -0.85 -8.93
C LEU A 137 -3.75 0.52 -8.25
N THR A 138 -3.03 0.72 -7.15
CA THR A 138 -2.99 2.02 -6.47
C THR A 138 -2.55 3.13 -7.42
N VAL A 139 -1.47 2.92 -8.18
CA VAL A 139 -0.94 3.89 -9.14
C VAL A 139 -1.92 4.16 -10.28
N ALA A 140 -2.57 3.11 -10.80
CA ALA A 140 -3.55 3.23 -11.87
C ALA A 140 -4.83 3.96 -11.41
N PHE A 141 -5.36 3.63 -10.23
CA PHE A 141 -6.51 4.31 -9.65
C PHE A 141 -6.20 5.77 -9.31
N PHE A 142 -5.00 6.04 -8.81
CA PHE A 142 -4.51 7.39 -8.55
C PHE A 142 -4.50 8.24 -9.83
N PHE A 143 -3.98 7.70 -10.93
CA PHE A 143 -4.02 8.36 -12.23
C PHE A 143 -5.45 8.64 -12.70
N LEU A 144 -6.33 7.61 -12.66
CA LEU A 144 -7.73 7.75 -13.06
C LEU A 144 -8.46 8.79 -12.21
N PHE A 145 -8.19 8.83 -10.90
CA PHE A 145 -8.74 9.82 -10.01
C PHE A 145 -8.38 11.24 -10.45
N LEU A 146 -7.10 11.51 -10.68
CA LEU A 146 -6.63 12.83 -11.07
C LEU A 146 -7.23 13.29 -12.42
N VAL A 147 -7.27 12.41 -13.41
CA VAL A 147 -7.92 12.72 -14.70
C VAL A 147 -9.41 12.95 -14.48
N GLY A 148 -10.06 12.17 -13.65
CA GLY A 148 -11.48 12.27 -13.34
C GLY A 148 -11.89 13.58 -12.70
N ILE A 149 -11.01 14.21 -11.91
CA ILE A 149 -11.22 15.56 -11.35
C ILE A 149 -10.73 16.69 -12.28
N GLY A 150 -10.37 16.36 -13.54
CA GLY A 150 -10.02 17.36 -14.54
C GLY A 150 -8.53 17.71 -14.62
N ILE A 151 -7.64 16.97 -14.00
CA ILE A 151 -6.19 17.18 -14.13
C ILE A 151 -5.72 16.66 -15.50
N PRO A 152 -4.90 17.41 -16.26
CA PRO A 152 -4.36 16.96 -17.53
C PRO A 152 -3.61 15.62 -17.42
N ALA A 153 -3.78 14.72 -18.38
CA ALA A 153 -3.23 13.38 -18.35
C ALA A 153 -1.71 13.34 -18.13
N ARG A 154 -0.96 14.27 -18.72
CA ARG A 154 0.51 14.36 -18.51
C ARG A 154 0.88 14.70 -17.07
N ALA A 155 0.18 15.63 -16.43
CA ALA A 155 0.39 15.99 -15.02
C ALA A 155 -0.02 14.83 -14.11
N SER A 156 -1.12 14.14 -14.43
CA SER A 156 -1.62 12.97 -13.73
C SER A 156 -0.65 11.78 -13.82
N LEU A 157 -0.06 11.52 -15.00
CA LEU A 157 0.96 10.49 -15.20
C LEU A 157 2.22 10.79 -14.37
N PHE A 158 2.67 12.05 -14.38
CA PHE A 158 3.85 12.43 -13.61
C PHE A 158 3.59 12.33 -12.11
N ALA A 159 2.43 12.77 -11.62
CA ALA A 159 2.03 12.59 -10.22
C ALA A 159 1.93 11.10 -9.83
N ALA A 160 1.36 10.26 -10.71
CA ALA A 160 1.27 8.82 -10.50
C ALA A 160 2.66 8.16 -10.43
N ALA A 161 3.60 8.59 -11.28
CA ALA A 161 5.01 8.15 -11.22
C ALA A 161 5.67 8.59 -9.90
N MET A 162 5.41 9.81 -9.43
CA MET A 162 5.92 10.28 -8.13
C MET A 162 5.41 9.41 -6.97
N VAL A 163 4.16 8.99 -7.02
CA VAL A 163 3.59 8.07 -6.01
C VAL A 163 4.21 6.68 -6.16
N GLY A 164 4.19 6.12 -7.35
CA GLY A 164 4.61 4.75 -7.59
C GLY A 164 6.10 4.49 -7.42
N LEU A 165 6.95 5.49 -7.61
CA LEU A 165 8.41 5.36 -7.48
C LEU A 165 8.98 6.09 -6.27
N GLY A 166 8.37 7.22 -5.87
CA GLY A 166 8.93 8.13 -4.88
C GLY A 166 8.30 8.02 -3.49
N THR A 167 7.45 7.03 -3.23
CA THR A 167 6.82 6.81 -1.92
C THR A 167 7.01 5.36 -1.46
N PRO A 168 6.76 5.04 -0.18
CA PRO A 168 6.89 3.69 0.33
C PRO A 168 6.04 2.64 -0.37
N ILE A 169 5.04 3.02 -1.18
CA ILE A 169 4.27 2.05 -1.97
C ILE A 169 5.17 1.20 -2.87
N PHE A 170 6.30 1.76 -3.33
CA PHE A 170 7.29 1.02 -4.11
C PHE A 170 8.00 -0.04 -3.26
N ALA A 171 8.55 0.30 -2.10
CA ALA A 171 9.22 -0.68 -1.25
C ALA A 171 8.25 -1.77 -0.79
N TYR A 172 7.02 -1.39 -0.41
CA TYR A 172 6.00 -2.33 0.06
C TYR A 172 5.39 -3.19 -1.05
N SER A 173 5.60 -2.86 -2.33
CA SER A 173 5.17 -3.70 -3.44
C SER A 173 5.86 -5.07 -3.48
N GLY A 174 7.02 -5.20 -2.84
CA GLY A 174 7.80 -6.44 -2.81
C GLY A 174 7.61 -7.30 -1.56
N TRP A 175 6.78 -6.88 -0.60
CA TRP A 175 6.59 -7.53 0.69
C TRP A 175 5.12 -7.88 0.94
N LEU A 176 4.85 -8.98 1.63
CA LEU A 176 3.49 -9.47 1.88
C LEU A 176 2.81 -8.72 3.05
N PHE A 177 2.83 -7.40 3.01
CA PHE A 177 2.16 -6.54 3.98
C PHE A 177 0.78 -6.07 3.49
N SER A 178 -0.09 -5.65 4.41
CA SER A 178 -1.47 -5.21 4.14
C SER A 178 -1.58 -3.76 3.62
N GLU A 179 -0.51 -2.99 3.72
CA GLU A 179 -0.48 -1.57 3.38
C GLU A 179 -0.75 -1.31 1.88
N PRO A 180 -0.17 -2.07 0.91
CA PRO A 180 -0.51 -1.92 -0.50
C PRO A 180 -1.99 -2.16 -0.80
N LEU A 181 -2.59 -3.17 -0.19
CA LEU A 181 -4.01 -3.47 -0.34
C LEU A 181 -4.88 -2.35 0.23
N SER A 182 -4.56 -1.85 1.43
CA SER A 182 -5.27 -0.72 2.04
C SER A 182 -5.17 0.55 1.20
N ALA A 183 -3.99 0.82 0.61
CA ALA A 183 -3.79 1.96 -0.29
C ALA A 183 -4.65 1.83 -1.57
N ALA A 184 -4.68 0.64 -2.19
CA ALA A 184 -5.52 0.37 -3.36
C ALA A 184 -7.02 0.56 -3.05
N ILE A 185 -7.46 0.08 -1.89
CA ILE A 185 -8.84 0.26 -1.42
C ILE A 185 -9.15 1.75 -1.26
N PHE A 186 -8.35 2.50 -0.52
CA PHE A 186 -8.63 3.90 -0.24
C PHE A 186 -8.63 4.78 -1.49
N VAL A 187 -7.66 4.58 -2.39
CA VAL A 187 -7.63 5.32 -3.67
C VAL A 187 -8.76 4.88 -4.59
N GLY A 188 -9.10 3.58 -4.62
CA GLY A 188 -10.23 3.05 -5.38
C GLY A 188 -11.58 3.61 -4.90
N VAL A 189 -11.78 3.70 -3.58
CA VAL A 189 -12.97 4.32 -2.98
C VAL A 189 -13.01 5.82 -3.28
N ALA A 190 -11.87 6.52 -3.18
CA ALA A 190 -11.76 7.91 -3.55
C ALA A 190 -12.14 8.15 -5.03
N LEU A 191 -11.63 7.31 -5.94
CA LEU A 191 -11.99 7.32 -7.36
C LEU A 191 -13.49 7.11 -7.58
N LEU A 192 -14.09 6.15 -6.86
CA LEU A 192 -15.50 5.82 -6.98
C LEU A 192 -16.42 6.97 -6.52
N LEU A 193 -16.06 7.64 -5.43
CA LEU A 193 -16.85 8.71 -4.82
C LEU A 193 -16.61 10.08 -5.48
N PHE A 194 -15.36 10.40 -5.80
CA PHE A 194 -14.96 11.76 -6.17
C PHE A 194 -14.34 11.86 -7.57
N GLY A 195 -13.97 10.75 -8.21
CA GLY A 195 -13.29 10.74 -9.50
C GLY A 195 -14.18 11.04 -10.72
N ARG A 196 -15.42 11.52 -10.50
CA ARG A 196 -16.34 11.97 -11.56
C ARG A 196 -16.56 13.49 -11.58
N GLY A 197 -15.63 14.23 -11.00
CA GLY A 197 -15.76 15.67 -10.85
C GLY A 197 -17.01 16.03 -10.01
N HIS A 198 -17.71 17.11 -10.39
CA HIS A 198 -18.84 17.64 -9.61
C HIS A 198 -20.17 16.86 -9.76
N ALA A 199 -20.21 15.71 -10.42
CA ALA A 199 -21.42 14.90 -10.50
C ALA A 199 -21.86 14.44 -9.09
N PRO A 200 -23.18 14.48 -8.77
CA PRO A 200 -23.69 14.00 -7.48
C PRO A 200 -23.28 12.56 -7.19
N ILE A 201 -22.98 12.25 -5.94
CA ILE A 201 -22.61 10.89 -5.54
C ILE A 201 -23.85 10.00 -5.61
N ALA A 202 -23.82 9.06 -6.57
CA ALA A 202 -24.88 8.08 -6.72
C ALA A 202 -24.96 7.15 -5.50
N TRP A 203 -26.16 6.80 -5.07
CA TRP A 203 -26.37 5.89 -3.94
C TRP A 203 -25.64 4.53 -4.12
N ARG A 204 -25.59 4.03 -5.37
CA ARG A 204 -24.83 2.80 -5.71
C ARG A 204 -23.33 2.96 -5.44
N SER A 205 -22.75 4.11 -5.79
CA SER A 205 -21.34 4.41 -5.51
C SER A 205 -21.08 4.48 -4.00
N ALA A 206 -21.98 5.13 -3.26
CA ALA A 206 -21.90 5.20 -1.79
C ALA A 206 -22.03 3.80 -1.14
N SER A 207 -22.94 2.95 -1.62
CA SER A 207 -23.11 1.58 -1.12
C SER A 207 -21.88 0.71 -1.37
N ILE A 208 -21.33 0.74 -2.59
CA ILE A 208 -20.12 -0.03 -2.92
C ILE A 208 -18.93 0.50 -2.12
N ALA A 209 -18.75 1.82 -2.03
CA ALA A 209 -17.69 2.45 -1.26
C ALA A 209 -17.75 2.03 0.22
N GLY A 210 -18.94 2.09 0.82
CA GLY A 210 -19.16 1.69 2.19
C GLY A 210 -18.86 0.20 2.41
N LEU A 211 -19.39 -0.67 1.56
CA LEU A 211 -19.13 -2.11 1.65
C LEU A 211 -17.63 -2.42 1.55
N VAL A 212 -16.92 -1.81 0.60
CA VAL A 212 -15.48 -1.99 0.42
C VAL A 212 -14.69 -1.46 1.62
N LEU A 213 -15.04 -0.28 2.17
CA LEU A 213 -14.42 0.24 3.39
C LEU A 213 -14.70 -0.64 4.62
N GLY A 214 -15.92 -1.15 4.74
CA GLY A 214 -16.27 -2.10 5.80
C GLY A 214 -15.47 -3.39 5.70
N LEU A 215 -15.39 -4.01 4.53
CA LEU A 215 -14.58 -5.22 4.28
C LEU A 215 -13.08 -4.97 4.46
N ALA A 216 -12.61 -3.74 4.25
CA ALA A 216 -11.22 -3.37 4.52
C ALA A 216 -10.84 -3.53 6.01
N THR A 217 -11.82 -3.53 6.93
CA THR A 217 -11.57 -3.79 8.36
C THR A 217 -11.13 -5.24 8.61
N LEU A 218 -11.54 -6.18 7.75
CA LEU A 218 -11.07 -7.57 7.76
C LEU A 218 -9.63 -7.70 7.21
N VAL A 219 -9.13 -6.73 6.47
CA VAL A 219 -7.72 -6.65 6.07
C VAL A 219 -6.90 -6.13 7.24
N ARG A 220 -7.40 -5.04 7.86
CA ARG A 220 -6.76 -4.40 9.01
C ARG A 220 -7.81 -3.65 9.83
N PRO A 221 -7.96 -3.94 11.15
CA PRO A 221 -8.98 -3.27 11.97
C PRO A 221 -8.89 -1.75 11.94
N THR A 222 -7.67 -1.20 11.85
CA THR A 222 -7.43 0.27 11.80
C THR A 222 -7.97 0.93 10.52
N ASN A 223 -8.32 0.17 9.48
CA ASN A 223 -9.01 0.71 8.30
C ASN A 223 -10.41 1.24 8.63
N ALA A 224 -11.00 0.84 9.77
CA ALA A 224 -12.24 1.42 10.28
C ALA A 224 -12.15 2.95 10.46
N LEU A 225 -10.97 3.49 10.76
CA LEU A 225 -10.75 4.93 10.91
C LEU A 225 -11.02 5.72 9.61
N ALA A 226 -10.95 5.06 8.46
CA ALA A 226 -11.26 5.69 7.19
C ALA A 226 -12.76 5.93 6.99
N ILE A 227 -13.64 5.11 7.57
CA ILE A 227 -15.10 5.18 7.36
C ILE A 227 -15.66 6.58 7.70
N PRO A 228 -15.47 7.11 8.93
CA PRO A 228 -15.97 8.44 9.26
C PRO A 228 -15.31 9.55 8.46
N VAL A 229 -14.04 9.39 8.07
CA VAL A 229 -13.34 10.39 7.25
C VAL A 229 -13.94 10.47 5.85
N PHE A 230 -14.22 9.33 5.21
CA PHE A 230 -14.87 9.30 3.89
C PHE A 230 -16.33 9.78 3.96
N ALA A 231 -17.08 9.44 5.01
CA ALA A 231 -18.43 9.94 5.21
C ALA A 231 -18.44 11.47 5.37
N LEU A 232 -17.51 12.02 6.16
CA LEU A 232 -17.35 13.47 6.30
C LEU A 232 -16.92 14.12 4.99
N ALA A 233 -16.03 13.49 4.21
CA ALA A 233 -15.62 13.99 2.91
C ALA A 233 -16.80 14.11 1.93
N VAL A 234 -17.72 13.15 1.94
CA VAL A 234 -18.99 13.20 1.19
C VAL A 234 -19.84 14.38 1.61
N LEU A 235 -19.98 14.62 2.92
CA LEU A 235 -20.76 15.74 3.46
C LEU A 235 -20.12 17.10 3.16
N VAL A 236 -18.80 17.23 3.29
CA VAL A 236 -18.07 18.48 3.00
C VAL A 236 -18.16 18.86 1.52
N ARG A 237 -18.22 17.86 0.64
CA ARG A 237 -18.35 18.08 -0.79
C ARG A 237 -19.70 18.64 -1.19
N ASP A 238 -20.78 17.97 -0.83
CA ASP A 238 -22.13 18.20 -1.38
C ASP A 238 -23.11 18.74 -0.32
N GLY A 239 -22.68 18.88 0.94
CA GLY A 239 -23.50 19.42 2.02
C GLY A 239 -24.70 18.54 2.39
N LYS A 240 -25.81 19.20 2.83
CA LYS A 240 -27.05 18.50 3.26
C LYS A 240 -27.61 17.51 2.24
N PRO A 241 -27.61 17.75 0.92
CA PRO A 241 -28.06 16.78 -0.08
C PRO A 241 -27.30 15.45 -0.03
N ALA A 242 -26.07 15.42 0.47
CA ALA A 242 -25.25 14.21 0.58
C ALA A 242 -25.51 13.38 1.85
N LEU A 243 -26.37 13.83 2.78
CA LEU A 243 -26.67 13.09 4.01
C LEU A 243 -27.10 11.64 3.73
N ARG A 244 -27.96 11.46 2.71
CA ARG A 244 -28.38 10.11 2.28
C ARG A 244 -27.20 9.26 1.81
N ALA A 245 -26.29 9.82 1.01
CA ALA A 245 -25.11 9.10 0.51
C ALA A 245 -24.15 8.77 1.65
N ALA A 246 -23.89 9.70 2.57
CA ALA A 246 -23.07 9.47 3.75
C ALA A 246 -23.68 8.40 4.68
N PHE A 247 -25.00 8.45 4.91
CA PHE A 247 -25.72 7.43 5.69
C PHE A 247 -25.59 6.04 5.03
N ILE A 248 -25.84 5.93 3.72
CA ILE A 248 -25.71 4.67 2.98
C ILE A 248 -24.29 4.13 3.08
N LEU A 249 -23.27 5.00 2.93
CA LEU A 249 -21.87 4.61 3.08
C LEU A 249 -21.62 4.02 4.47
N CYS A 250 -22.04 4.69 5.54
CA CYS A 250 -21.88 4.18 6.91
C CYS A 250 -22.66 2.88 7.14
N ALA A 251 -23.90 2.80 6.68
CA ALA A 251 -24.76 1.61 6.85
C ALA A 251 -24.17 0.38 6.13
N THR A 252 -23.67 0.56 4.91
CA THR A 252 -23.04 -0.56 4.18
C THR A 252 -21.64 -0.90 4.71
N SER A 253 -20.91 0.07 5.28
CA SER A 253 -19.64 -0.21 5.98
C SER A 253 -19.86 -1.06 7.24
N ALA A 254 -21.00 -0.88 7.91
CA ALA A 254 -21.33 -1.67 9.10
C ALA A 254 -21.35 -3.17 8.83
N ILE A 255 -21.65 -3.62 7.60
CA ILE A 255 -21.64 -5.04 7.22
C ILE A 255 -20.25 -5.65 7.47
N GLY A 256 -19.20 -5.03 6.96
CA GLY A 256 -17.83 -5.53 7.14
C GLY A 256 -17.31 -5.35 8.58
N VAL A 257 -17.68 -4.25 9.24
CA VAL A 257 -17.35 -4.04 10.66
C VAL A 257 -18.02 -5.11 11.52
N LEU A 258 -19.30 -5.38 11.33
CA LEU A 258 -20.01 -6.43 12.06
C LEU A 258 -19.45 -7.82 11.76
N ALA A 259 -19.03 -8.08 10.52
CA ALA A 259 -18.33 -9.32 10.17
C ALA A 259 -17.01 -9.48 10.95
N LEU A 260 -16.22 -8.40 11.12
CA LEU A 260 -15.02 -8.41 11.95
C LEU A 260 -15.36 -8.67 13.43
N LEU A 261 -16.35 -7.97 13.97
CA LEU A 261 -16.75 -8.13 15.37
C LEU A 261 -17.31 -9.54 15.64
N ALA A 262 -18.08 -10.09 14.71
CA ALA A 262 -18.57 -11.46 14.78
C ALA A 262 -17.42 -12.49 14.71
N HIS A 263 -16.46 -12.29 13.79
CA HIS A 263 -15.26 -13.12 13.69
C HIS A 263 -14.50 -13.14 15.03
N ASN A 264 -14.30 -11.98 15.64
CA ASN A 264 -13.61 -11.88 16.92
C ASN A 264 -14.39 -12.58 18.05
N ALA A 265 -15.70 -12.33 18.15
CA ALA A 265 -16.55 -12.93 19.16
C ALA A 265 -16.57 -14.47 19.06
N LEU A 266 -16.65 -15.02 17.85
CA LEU A 266 -16.66 -16.44 17.60
C LEU A 266 -15.32 -17.13 17.92
N LEU A 267 -14.20 -16.44 17.67
CA LEU A 267 -12.89 -17.04 17.89
C LEU A 267 -12.34 -16.77 19.29
N PHE A 268 -12.51 -15.56 19.81
CA PHE A 268 -11.84 -15.10 21.02
C PHE A 268 -12.78 -14.79 22.18
N GLY A 269 -14.10 -14.98 22.00
CA GLY A 269 -15.11 -14.82 23.05
C GLY A 269 -15.66 -13.40 23.22
N GLY A 270 -15.13 -12.41 22.50
CA GLY A 270 -15.62 -11.04 22.59
C GLY A 270 -15.44 -10.26 21.28
N PRO A 271 -16.38 -9.35 20.94
CA PRO A 271 -16.33 -8.61 19.66
C PRO A 271 -15.09 -7.69 19.55
N PHE A 272 -14.55 -7.22 20.66
CA PHE A 272 -13.35 -6.36 20.72
C PHE A 272 -12.08 -7.13 21.13
N GLU A 273 -12.15 -8.45 21.21
CA GLU A 273 -11.01 -9.33 21.42
C GLU A 273 -10.34 -9.64 20.07
N PHE A 274 -9.20 -9.04 19.82
CA PHE A 274 -8.46 -9.23 18.58
C PHE A 274 -7.43 -10.38 18.71
N GLY A 275 -6.99 -10.91 17.58
CA GLY A 275 -5.98 -11.97 17.52
C GLY A 275 -4.56 -11.56 17.97
N TYR A 276 -4.35 -10.29 18.36
CA TYR A 276 -3.06 -9.84 18.88
C TYR A 276 -2.73 -10.47 20.23
N PRO A 277 -1.45 -10.85 20.48
CA PRO A 277 -1.04 -11.36 21.78
C PRO A 277 -1.42 -10.40 22.91
N THR A 278 -2.00 -10.92 23.98
CA THR A 278 -2.34 -10.14 25.17
C THR A 278 -1.09 -9.89 26.03
N ALA A 279 -1.19 -8.96 26.99
CA ALA A 279 -0.11 -8.70 27.96
C ALA A 279 0.22 -9.94 28.82
N ALA A 280 -0.72 -10.86 29.00
CA ALA A 280 -0.51 -12.12 29.71
C ALA A 280 0.25 -13.15 28.86
N GLU A 281 0.08 -13.12 27.54
CA GLU A 281 0.71 -14.04 26.58
C GLU A 281 2.08 -13.54 26.11
N SER A 282 2.35 -12.26 26.27
CA SER A 282 3.62 -11.63 25.90
C SER A 282 4.14 -10.85 27.10
N ALA A 283 5.36 -11.14 27.55
CA ALA A 283 6.04 -10.41 28.64
C ALA A 283 6.21 -8.91 28.36
N LYS A 284 5.73 -8.42 27.21
CA LYS A 284 5.80 -7.03 26.76
C LYS A 284 4.38 -6.51 26.50
N ARG A 285 4.08 -5.29 26.97
CA ARG A 285 2.87 -4.56 26.61
C ARG A 285 2.96 -4.08 25.14
N LEU A 286 2.76 -4.98 24.19
CA LEU A 286 3.04 -4.71 22.77
C LEU A 286 1.91 -3.97 22.05
N ASN A 287 0.69 -4.03 22.53
CA ASN A 287 -0.49 -3.55 21.79
C ASN A 287 -1.30 -2.52 22.58
N THR A 288 -0.62 -1.58 23.23
CA THR A 288 -1.22 -0.50 24.03
C THR A 288 -1.07 0.86 23.35
N PHE A 289 -1.71 1.90 23.91
CA PHE A 289 -1.67 3.28 23.40
C PHE A 289 -1.04 4.23 24.44
N ASP A 290 0.09 3.82 25.01
CA ASP A 290 0.79 4.52 26.08
C ASP A 290 2.05 5.28 25.64
N THR A 291 2.40 5.23 24.36
CA THR A 291 3.50 6.04 23.82
C THR A 291 3.21 7.54 24.01
N PRO A 292 4.15 8.33 24.58
CA PRO A 292 4.00 9.77 24.63
C PRO A 292 3.78 10.34 23.21
N LEU A 293 2.71 11.12 23.03
CA LEU A 293 2.30 11.65 21.72
C LEU A 293 3.45 12.36 21.00
N VAL A 294 4.23 13.17 21.74
CA VAL A 294 5.37 13.92 21.18
C VAL A 294 6.43 12.97 20.61
N LYS A 295 6.68 11.82 21.26
CA LYS A 295 7.64 10.81 20.77
C LYS A 295 7.18 10.21 19.44
N GLY A 296 5.92 9.78 19.33
CA GLY A 296 5.40 9.24 18.09
C GLY A 296 5.33 10.27 16.96
N LEU A 297 4.91 11.51 17.28
CA LEU A 297 4.92 12.62 16.31
C LEU A 297 6.33 12.94 15.81
N TYR A 298 7.32 13.04 16.72
CA TYR A 298 8.72 13.18 16.33
C TYR A 298 9.15 12.05 15.41
N GLY A 299 8.80 10.81 15.74
CA GLY A 299 9.10 9.64 14.95
C GLY A 299 8.59 9.76 13.51
N PHE A 300 7.30 10.03 13.33
CA PHE A 300 6.69 10.11 12.01
C PHE A 300 7.03 11.37 11.22
N LEU A 301 7.35 12.48 11.86
CA LEU A 301 7.59 13.74 11.17
C LEU A 301 9.09 14.02 10.95
N LEU A 302 9.95 13.74 11.93
CA LEU A 302 11.33 14.22 11.96
C LEU A 302 12.38 13.12 12.02
N SER A 303 12.07 11.93 12.54
CA SER A 303 13.04 10.85 12.71
C SER A 303 13.65 10.41 11.37
N PRO A 304 14.96 10.23 11.27
CA PRO A 304 15.61 9.74 10.04
C PRO A 304 15.20 8.31 9.67
N GLY A 305 14.68 7.53 10.62
CA GLY A 305 14.27 6.14 10.39
C GLY A 305 12.80 5.95 10.02
N LYS A 306 11.92 6.90 10.39
CA LYS A 306 10.47 6.73 10.26
C LYS A 306 9.73 7.96 9.73
N SER A 307 10.44 9.06 9.38
CA SER A 307 9.80 10.27 8.86
C SER A 307 9.07 10.03 7.54
N ILE A 308 7.81 10.45 7.47
CA ILE A 308 7.02 10.44 6.24
C ILE A 308 7.66 11.28 5.13
N PHE A 309 8.41 12.33 5.48
CA PHE A 309 9.08 13.21 4.50
C PHE A 309 10.38 12.62 3.97
N VAL A 310 11.13 11.88 4.79
CA VAL A 310 12.34 11.17 4.37
C VAL A 310 11.98 10.03 3.40
N PHE A 311 10.94 9.25 3.74
CA PHE A 311 10.54 8.10 2.94
C PHE A 311 9.53 8.43 1.83
N ALA A 312 8.92 9.60 1.84
CA ALA A 312 8.06 10.10 0.76
C ALA A 312 8.34 11.59 0.47
N PRO A 313 9.50 11.96 -0.06
CA PRO A 313 9.83 13.34 -0.39
C PRO A 313 8.76 14.08 -1.21
N PRO A 314 8.00 13.42 -2.13
CA PRO A 314 6.90 14.06 -2.85
C PRO A 314 5.84 14.73 -1.96
N LEU A 315 5.71 14.32 -0.68
CA LEU A 315 4.76 14.93 0.25
C LEU A 315 4.97 16.41 0.47
N ILE A 316 6.23 16.89 0.37
CA ILE A 316 6.55 18.32 0.50
C ILE A 316 5.77 19.13 -0.54
N LEU A 317 5.73 18.65 -1.77
CA LEU A 317 5.00 19.30 -2.85
C LEU A 317 3.48 19.05 -2.75
N ALA A 318 3.07 17.88 -2.24
CA ALA A 318 1.66 17.54 -2.00
C ALA A 318 1.03 18.49 -0.98
N LEU A 319 1.71 18.77 0.13
CA LEU A 319 1.23 19.73 1.14
C LEU A 319 0.97 21.11 0.53
N ALA A 320 1.88 21.61 -0.32
CA ALA A 320 1.69 22.87 -1.04
C ALA A 320 0.50 22.83 -2.02
N GLY A 321 0.12 21.64 -2.48
CA GLY A 321 -0.98 21.40 -3.41
C GLY A 321 -2.37 21.32 -2.77
N LEU A 322 -2.49 21.13 -1.44
CA LEU A 322 -3.76 20.89 -0.75
C LEU A 322 -4.79 22.01 -0.97
N ARG A 323 -4.36 23.27 -0.91
CA ARG A 323 -5.26 24.42 -1.17
C ARG A 323 -5.84 24.38 -2.60
N ARG A 324 -5.05 23.90 -3.58
CA ARG A 324 -5.51 23.76 -4.97
C ARG A 324 -6.47 22.58 -5.10
N LEU A 325 -6.19 21.46 -4.44
CA LEU A 325 -7.08 20.30 -4.40
C LEU A 325 -8.42 20.67 -3.75
N TRP A 326 -8.41 21.46 -2.67
CA TRP A 326 -9.63 21.96 -2.02
C TRP A 326 -10.53 22.78 -2.96
N LYS A 327 -9.93 23.60 -3.82
CA LYS A 327 -10.67 24.38 -4.82
C LYS A 327 -11.26 23.54 -5.95
N LEU A 328 -10.64 22.40 -6.26
CA LEU A 328 -11.07 21.50 -7.33
C LEU A 328 -12.08 20.46 -6.83
N GLU A 329 -11.79 19.83 -5.72
CA GLU A 329 -12.62 18.76 -5.17
C GLU A 329 -12.49 18.73 -3.64
N ARG A 330 -13.47 19.34 -2.96
CA ARG A 330 -13.45 19.50 -1.49
C ARG A 330 -13.46 18.16 -0.75
N GLY A 331 -14.24 17.19 -1.23
CA GLY A 331 -14.30 15.87 -0.62
C GLY A 331 -12.93 15.16 -0.67
N ALA A 332 -12.27 15.21 -1.82
CA ALA A 332 -10.93 14.67 -1.97
C ALA A 332 -9.91 15.35 -1.06
N ALA A 333 -9.95 16.68 -0.96
CA ALA A 333 -9.05 17.42 -0.09
C ALA A 333 -9.31 17.11 1.39
N THR A 334 -10.58 16.93 1.78
CA THR A 334 -10.96 16.53 3.15
C THR A 334 -10.34 15.18 3.52
N MET A 335 -10.56 14.14 2.70
CA MET A 335 -9.97 12.82 3.01
C MET A 335 -8.45 12.82 2.93
N ALA A 336 -7.86 13.52 1.95
CA ALA A 336 -6.41 13.62 1.77
C ALA A 336 -5.73 14.36 2.93
N THR A 337 -6.45 15.21 3.66
CA THR A 337 -5.94 15.91 4.85
C THR A 337 -6.25 15.14 6.13
N LEU A 338 -7.51 14.74 6.32
CA LEU A 338 -7.95 14.19 7.61
C LEU A 338 -7.46 12.77 7.84
N LEU A 339 -7.44 11.89 6.82
CA LEU A 339 -7.00 10.51 7.06
C LEU A 339 -5.53 10.41 7.47
N PRO A 340 -4.57 11.14 6.83
CA PRO A 340 -3.20 11.20 7.34
C PRO A 340 -3.09 11.75 8.75
N LEU A 341 -3.88 12.77 9.12
CA LEU A 341 -3.89 13.31 10.48
C LEU A 341 -4.44 12.30 11.49
N VAL A 342 -5.57 11.65 11.18
CA VAL A 342 -6.16 10.61 12.04
C VAL A 342 -5.17 9.47 12.26
N TYR A 343 -4.53 8.98 11.18
CA TYR A 343 -3.51 7.93 11.28
C TYR A 343 -2.29 8.39 12.06
N LEU A 344 -1.81 9.60 11.82
CA LEU A 344 -0.65 10.17 12.53
C LEU A 344 -0.90 10.22 14.03
N PHE A 345 -2.02 10.78 14.48
CA PHE A 345 -2.34 10.90 15.91
C PHE A 345 -2.65 9.54 16.55
N PHE A 346 -3.34 8.66 15.84
CA PHE A 346 -3.65 7.32 16.31
C PHE A 346 -2.38 6.49 16.50
N PHE A 347 -1.56 6.37 15.47
CA PHE A 347 -0.36 5.55 15.54
C PHE A 347 0.75 6.20 16.37
N ALA A 348 0.82 7.53 16.51
CA ALA A 348 1.79 8.18 17.40
C ALA A 348 1.61 7.82 18.87
N ARG A 349 0.41 7.39 19.27
CA ARG A 349 0.12 6.89 20.61
C ARG A 349 0.35 5.39 20.78
N TYR A 350 0.41 4.64 19.67
CA TYR A 350 0.54 3.19 19.69
C TYR A 350 1.93 2.77 20.18
N THR A 351 2.01 1.73 21.01
CA THR A 351 3.27 1.27 21.62
C THR A 351 4.31 0.87 20.59
N GLN A 352 3.85 0.23 19.50
CA GLN A 352 4.70 -0.14 18.36
C GLN A 352 4.52 0.86 17.18
N TRP A 353 4.51 2.17 17.49
CA TRP A 353 4.32 3.23 16.50
C TRP A 353 5.31 3.13 15.32
N GLU A 354 6.50 2.63 15.57
CA GLU A 354 7.54 2.41 14.56
C GLU A 354 7.20 1.34 13.52
N GLY A 355 6.19 0.51 13.79
CA GLY A 355 5.70 -0.53 12.88
C GLY A 355 6.42 -1.88 12.96
N GLY A 356 7.25 -2.10 14.00
CA GLY A 356 8.01 -3.35 14.17
C GLY A 356 9.08 -3.54 13.07
N TYR A 357 9.26 -4.78 12.63
CA TYR A 357 10.21 -5.13 11.56
C TYR A 357 9.76 -4.61 10.19
N CYS A 358 10.06 -3.35 9.89
CA CYS A 358 9.67 -2.72 8.65
C CYS A 358 10.53 -1.50 8.30
N VAL A 359 10.50 -1.09 7.04
CA VAL A 359 11.19 0.10 6.54
C VAL A 359 10.25 1.30 6.56
N GLY A 360 10.76 2.44 7.04
CA GLY A 360 10.04 3.70 7.03
C GLY A 360 8.73 3.71 7.84
N PRO A 361 7.83 4.65 7.54
CA PRO A 361 6.59 4.87 8.28
C PRO A 361 5.47 3.93 7.81
N ARG A 362 5.58 2.64 8.08
CA ARG A 362 4.69 1.57 7.61
C ARG A 362 3.21 1.94 7.71
N TYR A 363 2.77 2.31 8.90
CA TYR A 363 1.35 2.55 9.15
C TYR A 363 0.78 3.75 8.37
N MET A 364 1.66 4.66 7.94
CA MET A 364 1.24 5.85 7.20
C MET A 364 1.12 5.60 5.69
N VAL A 365 1.58 4.46 5.16
CA VAL A 365 1.64 4.21 3.71
C VAL A 365 0.31 4.46 2.99
N PRO A 366 -0.85 3.91 3.43
CA PRO A 366 -2.13 4.14 2.73
C PRO A 366 -2.55 5.60 2.75
N SER A 367 -2.32 6.31 3.86
CA SER A 367 -2.70 7.71 4.02
C SER A 367 -1.76 8.67 3.28
N ILE A 368 -0.45 8.34 3.18
CA ILE A 368 0.54 9.07 2.36
C ILE A 368 0.08 9.13 0.91
N VAL A 369 -0.38 8.01 0.35
CA VAL A 369 -0.85 7.96 -1.03
C VAL A 369 -2.05 8.88 -1.26
N LEU A 370 -3.00 8.94 -0.32
CA LEU A 370 -4.13 9.87 -0.41
C LEU A 370 -3.69 11.33 -0.33
N LEU A 371 -2.75 11.68 0.56
CA LEU A 371 -2.21 13.04 0.63
C LEU A 371 -1.53 13.44 -0.69
N CYS A 372 -0.88 12.50 -1.37
CA CYS A 372 -0.27 12.73 -2.68
C CYS A 372 -1.26 13.08 -3.80
N LEU A 373 -2.58 12.90 -3.62
CA LEU A 373 -3.59 13.38 -4.59
C LEU A 373 -3.45 14.88 -4.88
N ALA A 374 -2.96 15.64 -3.91
CA ALA A 374 -2.68 17.06 -4.06
C ALA A 374 -1.50 17.39 -5.01
N LEU A 375 -0.69 16.41 -5.44
CA LEU A 375 0.35 16.59 -6.46
C LEU A 375 -0.25 16.94 -7.83
N GLY A 376 -1.39 16.32 -8.20
CA GLY A 376 -2.03 16.56 -9.49
C GLY A 376 -2.32 18.05 -9.75
N PRO A 377 -3.10 18.74 -8.90
CA PRO A 377 -3.36 20.16 -9.04
C PRO A 377 -2.10 21.04 -8.96
N MET A 378 -1.07 20.60 -8.23
CA MET A 378 0.19 21.33 -8.14
C MET A 378 0.98 21.27 -9.44
N LEU A 379 1.00 20.10 -10.09
CA LEU A 379 1.72 19.86 -11.34
C LEU A 379 0.99 20.34 -12.58
N ALA A 380 -0.35 20.48 -12.52
CA ALA A 380 -1.15 21.03 -13.63
C ALA A 380 -0.83 22.50 -13.92
N GLY A 381 -0.27 23.24 -12.96
CA GLY A 381 0.14 24.63 -13.15
C GLY A 381 -1.02 25.53 -13.59
N ASN A 382 -0.81 26.34 -14.63
CA ASN A 382 -1.82 27.27 -15.17
C ASN A 382 -2.93 26.58 -16.00
N ALA A 383 -2.80 25.29 -16.30
CA ALA A 383 -3.84 24.52 -16.96
C ALA A 383 -4.99 24.13 -16.01
N ALA A 384 -4.84 24.37 -14.70
CA ALA A 384 -5.92 24.20 -13.73
C ALA A 384 -6.87 25.42 -13.80
N PRO A 385 -8.20 25.22 -13.81
CA PRO A 385 -9.19 26.28 -14.07
C PRO A 385 -9.21 27.45 -13.06
N PHE A 386 -8.41 27.41 -12.00
CA PHE A 386 -8.38 28.44 -10.94
C PHE A 386 -7.00 29.03 -10.65
N SER A 387 -6.04 28.95 -11.58
CA SER A 387 -4.70 29.50 -11.37
C SER A 387 -4.65 30.98 -11.73
N ALA A 388 -4.82 31.86 -10.73
CA ALA A 388 -4.72 33.31 -10.88
C ALA A 388 -3.28 33.84 -10.88
N ALA A 389 -2.27 33.00 -10.65
CA ALA A 389 -0.87 33.41 -10.63
C ALA A 389 -0.08 32.64 -11.68
N ARG A 390 0.70 33.30 -12.51
CA ARG A 390 1.78 32.73 -13.32
C ARG A 390 2.83 32.12 -12.38
N THR A 391 2.50 30.99 -11.78
CA THR A 391 3.48 30.21 -11.03
C THR A 391 4.56 29.79 -11.98
N ASN A 392 5.77 29.79 -11.49
CA ASN A 392 6.96 29.38 -12.23
C ASN A 392 6.89 27.86 -12.50
N ALA A 393 6.01 27.45 -13.43
CA ALA A 393 5.68 26.05 -13.72
C ALA A 393 6.93 25.21 -14.02
N ALA A 394 7.95 25.84 -14.62
CA ALA A 394 9.24 25.20 -14.86
C ALA A 394 9.97 24.88 -13.55
N ARG A 395 9.95 25.81 -12.57
CA ARG A 395 10.55 25.59 -11.24
C ARG A 395 9.85 24.47 -10.47
N ILE A 396 8.52 24.44 -10.50
CA ILE A 396 7.73 23.37 -9.86
C ILE A 396 8.06 22.00 -10.47
N LYS A 397 8.17 21.92 -11.81
CA LYS A 397 8.54 20.66 -12.49
C LYS A 397 9.94 20.20 -12.11
N LYS A 398 10.92 21.13 -12.01
CA LYS A 398 12.29 20.79 -11.56
C LYS A 398 12.30 20.28 -10.11
N ILE A 399 11.56 20.94 -9.20
CA ILE A 399 11.44 20.50 -7.81
C ILE A 399 10.74 19.12 -7.76
N ALA A 400 9.67 18.93 -8.51
CA ALA A 400 8.97 17.65 -8.56
C ALA A 400 9.85 16.50 -9.08
N LEU A 401 10.67 16.76 -10.12
CA LEU A 401 11.64 15.79 -10.62
C LEU A 401 12.71 15.46 -9.57
N LEU A 402 13.24 16.46 -8.88
CA LEU A 402 14.19 16.25 -7.78
C LEU A 402 13.58 15.40 -6.68
N LEU A 403 12.36 15.71 -6.23
CA LEU A 403 11.65 14.94 -5.18
C LEU A 403 11.30 13.52 -5.64
N LEU A 404 10.97 13.31 -6.91
CA LEU A 404 10.80 11.99 -7.49
C LEU A 404 12.11 11.19 -7.44
N VAL A 405 13.21 11.77 -7.90
CA VAL A 405 14.52 11.09 -7.92
C VAL A 405 14.97 10.76 -6.50
N LEU A 406 14.90 11.72 -5.57
CA LEU A 406 15.24 11.48 -4.17
C LEU A 406 14.36 10.37 -3.56
N GLY A 407 13.06 10.44 -3.78
CA GLY A 407 12.14 9.40 -3.30
C GLY A 407 12.44 8.03 -3.90
N ALA A 408 12.68 7.95 -5.20
CA ALA A 408 13.04 6.69 -5.88
C ALA A 408 14.36 6.12 -5.33
N LEU A 409 15.36 6.93 -5.10
CA LEU A 409 16.63 6.52 -4.49
C LEU A 409 16.41 5.96 -3.08
N VAL A 410 15.60 6.62 -2.26
CA VAL A 410 15.24 6.13 -0.91
C VAL A 410 14.59 4.76 -1.00
N GLN A 411 13.63 4.56 -1.92
CA GLN A 411 12.97 3.26 -2.07
C GLN A 411 13.94 2.19 -2.62
N CYS A 412 14.80 2.53 -3.57
CA CYS A 412 15.83 1.62 -4.08
C CYS A 412 16.78 1.15 -2.97
N VAL A 413 17.26 2.07 -2.12
CA VAL A 413 18.09 1.73 -0.96
C VAL A 413 17.32 0.84 0.02
N SER A 414 16.05 1.17 0.28
CA SER A 414 15.18 0.39 1.17
C SER A 414 14.94 -1.05 0.69
N LEU A 415 14.98 -1.25 -0.63
CA LEU A 415 14.84 -2.57 -1.24
C LEU A 415 16.18 -3.28 -1.46
N ALA A 416 17.29 -2.56 -1.57
CA ALA A 416 18.60 -3.14 -1.92
C ALA A 416 19.13 -4.09 -0.85
N THR A 417 18.86 -3.80 0.43
CA THR A 417 19.34 -4.56 1.58
C THR A 417 18.18 -5.13 2.39
N SER A 418 18.42 -6.24 3.07
CA SER A 418 17.46 -6.76 4.04
C SER A 418 17.46 -5.91 5.30
N PHE A 419 16.33 -5.27 5.60
CA PHE A 419 16.16 -4.52 6.85
C PHE A 419 16.26 -5.40 8.11
N MET A 420 16.15 -6.73 7.98
CA MET A 420 16.26 -7.68 9.08
C MET A 420 17.70 -7.88 9.56
N GLU A 421 18.70 -7.71 8.70
CA GLU A 421 20.09 -7.98 9.05
C GLU A 421 20.65 -7.11 10.14
N ASP A 422 20.23 -5.85 10.16
CA ASP A 422 20.71 -4.90 11.18
C ASP A 422 19.94 -5.02 12.48
N GLN A 423 18.81 -5.70 12.46
CA GLN A 423 17.86 -5.78 13.57
C GLN A 423 18.08 -7.00 14.44
N VAL A 424 18.33 -8.16 13.83
CA VAL A 424 18.37 -9.45 14.50
C VAL A 424 19.64 -9.64 15.38
N PRO A 425 20.87 -9.28 14.96
CA PRO A 425 22.08 -9.62 15.71
C PRO A 425 22.25 -8.86 17.04
N ARG A 426 21.52 -7.76 17.26
CA ARG A 426 21.84 -6.84 18.35
C ARG A 426 20.91 -6.86 19.56
N GLY A 427 19.83 -7.66 19.53
CA GLY A 427 18.91 -7.83 20.66
C GLY A 427 18.28 -6.53 21.22
N ARG A 428 18.36 -5.43 20.47
CA ARG A 428 18.11 -4.07 20.95
C ARG A 428 16.91 -3.43 20.26
N TYR A 429 15.84 -4.18 20.13
CA TYR A 429 14.60 -3.77 19.46
C TYR A 429 13.89 -2.59 20.14
N TYR A 430 14.09 -2.43 21.43
CA TYR A 430 13.34 -1.51 22.27
C TYR A 430 14.28 -0.65 23.10
N ASP A 431 15.03 0.22 22.44
CA ASP A 431 15.70 1.28 23.16
C ASP A 431 14.66 2.36 23.51
N ALA A 432 14.42 2.55 24.81
CA ALA A 432 13.52 3.57 25.33
C ALA A 432 14.01 5.00 25.04
N ASN A 433 15.18 5.14 24.44
CA ASN A 433 15.78 6.43 24.13
C ASN A 433 15.21 7.04 22.85
N TRP A 434 15.01 8.34 22.87
CA TRP A 434 14.53 9.18 21.78
C TRP A 434 15.39 9.12 20.50
N THR A 435 16.62 8.64 20.64
CA THR A 435 17.52 8.35 19.53
C THR A 435 17.14 7.02 18.89
N TYR A 436 16.21 7.08 17.95
CA TYR A 436 16.02 5.97 17.04
C TYR A 436 17.35 5.71 16.35
N ARG A 437 17.87 4.50 16.52
CA ARG A 437 19.21 4.19 16.02
C ARG A 437 19.32 4.45 14.55
N LEU A 438 20.48 4.95 14.16
CA LEU A 438 20.86 5.15 12.77
C LEU A 438 20.69 3.89 11.91
N SER A 439 20.67 2.70 12.51
CA SER A 439 20.48 1.41 11.85
C SER A 439 19.12 1.24 11.15
N TYR A 440 18.05 1.83 11.68
CA TYR A 440 16.73 1.86 11.02
C TYR A 440 16.58 3.06 10.09
N SER A 441 17.58 3.89 10.05
CA SER A 441 17.63 5.06 9.21
C SER A 441 18.08 4.70 7.80
N LEU A 442 17.80 5.59 6.87
CA LEU A 442 18.33 5.50 5.52
C LEU A 442 19.88 5.41 5.52
N SER A 443 20.54 6.10 6.44
CA SER A 443 22.01 6.05 6.61
C SER A 443 22.49 4.66 7.04
N GLY A 444 21.77 3.97 7.92
CA GLY A 444 22.06 2.58 8.29
C GLY A 444 21.95 1.64 7.10
N GLN A 445 20.92 1.79 6.28
CA GLN A 445 20.74 0.98 5.06
C GLN A 445 21.83 1.29 4.00
N ILE A 446 22.20 2.55 3.84
CA ILE A 446 23.33 2.94 2.97
C ILE A 446 24.63 2.34 3.49
N HIS A 447 24.87 2.34 4.80
CA HIS A 447 26.05 1.72 5.39
C HIS A 447 26.10 0.21 5.12
N LEU A 448 24.96 -0.50 5.29
CA LEU A 448 24.86 -1.91 4.94
C LEU A 448 25.15 -2.15 3.46
N LEU A 449 24.53 -1.38 2.58
CA LEU A 449 24.77 -1.47 1.13
C LEU A 449 26.25 -1.27 0.79
N TRP A 450 26.89 -0.25 1.37
CA TRP A 450 28.32 0.00 1.21
C TRP A 450 29.15 -1.17 1.70
N LYS A 451 28.87 -1.71 2.88
CA LYS A 451 29.55 -2.89 3.42
C LYS A 451 29.47 -4.09 2.47
N TYR A 452 28.31 -4.35 1.86
CA TYR A 452 28.16 -5.43 0.89
C TYR A 452 28.93 -5.19 -0.41
N LEU A 453 28.93 -3.97 -0.92
CA LEU A 453 29.65 -3.60 -2.13
C LEU A 453 31.19 -3.64 -1.93
N ALA A 454 31.66 -3.22 -0.76
CA ALA A 454 33.08 -3.16 -0.43
C ALA A 454 33.68 -4.53 -0.07
N SER A 455 32.90 -5.43 0.56
CA SER A 455 33.40 -6.74 0.99
C SER A 455 33.50 -7.77 -0.14
N GLY A 456 32.89 -7.50 -1.30
CA GLY A 456 32.77 -8.49 -2.37
C GLY A 456 31.98 -9.75 -1.98
N GLU A 457 31.35 -9.74 -0.80
CA GLU A 457 30.66 -10.88 -0.19
C GLU A 457 29.12 -10.82 -0.19
N PRO A 458 28.43 -10.36 -1.25
CA PRO A 458 26.97 -10.37 -1.24
C PRO A 458 26.40 -11.78 -1.09
N ALA A 459 27.19 -12.80 -1.42
CA ALA A 459 26.76 -14.20 -1.38
C ALA A 459 26.93 -14.88 0.01
N ARG A 460 27.87 -14.45 0.85
CA ARG A 460 28.15 -15.12 2.14
C ARG A 460 27.09 -14.88 3.19
N LEU A 461 26.49 -13.69 3.23
CA LEU A 461 25.50 -13.34 4.23
C LEU A 461 24.09 -13.84 3.89
N GLY A 462 23.87 -14.36 2.68
CA GLY A 462 22.57 -14.94 2.31
C GLY A 462 21.42 -13.96 2.21
N LEU A 463 21.64 -12.74 2.65
CA LEU A 463 20.65 -11.71 2.92
C LEU A 463 20.95 -10.41 2.15
N GLY A 464 22.18 -10.23 1.62
CA GLY A 464 22.64 -8.94 1.06
C GLY A 464 21.90 -8.48 -0.18
N TRP A 465 21.71 -9.34 -1.17
CA TRP A 465 20.93 -9.05 -2.37
C TRP A 465 19.58 -9.72 -2.27
N ASP A 466 18.63 -9.01 -1.74
CA ASP A 466 17.33 -9.51 -1.41
C ASP A 466 16.39 -9.42 -2.62
N ARG A 467 16.61 -10.32 -3.59
CA ARG A 467 15.88 -10.38 -4.85
C ARG A 467 15.33 -11.78 -5.10
N TRP A 468 14.13 -11.84 -5.66
CA TRP A 468 13.43 -13.08 -5.96
C TRP A 468 14.26 -14.09 -6.74
N PHE A 469 15.04 -13.64 -7.75
CA PHE A 469 15.85 -14.56 -8.57
C PHE A 469 17.02 -15.17 -7.79
N VAL A 470 17.63 -14.44 -6.86
CA VAL A 470 18.68 -14.98 -5.97
C VAL A 470 18.09 -16.04 -5.05
N PHE A 471 16.90 -15.75 -4.54
CA PHE A 471 16.18 -16.61 -3.61
C PHE A 471 15.75 -17.93 -4.25
N LEU A 472 15.05 -17.84 -5.39
CA LEU A 472 14.57 -19.00 -6.13
C LEU A 472 15.73 -19.85 -6.69
N HIS A 473 16.86 -19.20 -7.06
CA HIS A 473 18.05 -19.94 -7.47
C HIS A 473 18.64 -20.78 -6.33
N LYS A 474 18.70 -20.22 -5.12
CA LYS A 474 19.12 -20.98 -3.93
C LYS A 474 18.15 -22.12 -3.60
N GLY A 475 16.85 -21.93 -3.86
CA GLY A 475 15.80 -22.94 -3.72
C GLY A 475 15.71 -23.92 -4.90
N GLY A 476 16.78 -24.09 -5.68
CA GLY A 476 16.86 -25.10 -6.72
C GLY A 476 16.29 -24.75 -8.09
N VAL A 477 15.72 -23.54 -8.27
CA VAL A 477 15.23 -23.11 -9.59
C VAL A 477 16.41 -22.81 -10.52
N SER A 478 16.42 -23.40 -11.72
CA SER A 478 17.54 -23.24 -12.66
C SER A 478 17.74 -21.79 -13.09
N ALA A 479 18.99 -21.36 -13.27
CA ALA A 479 19.33 -20.04 -13.76
C ALA A 479 18.70 -19.75 -15.13
N ALA A 480 18.55 -20.76 -16.00
CA ALA A 480 17.89 -20.64 -17.29
C ALA A 480 16.39 -20.28 -17.14
N THR A 481 15.67 -20.97 -16.24
CA THR A 481 14.27 -20.67 -15.93
C THR A 481 14.12 -19.24 -15.40
N LEU A 482 14.98 -18.82 -14.48
CA LEU A 482 14.95 -17.47 -13.90
C LEU A 482 15.27 -16.39 -14.95
N ALA A 483 16.22 -16.66 -15.86
CA ALA A 483 16.52 -15.76 -16.97
C ALA A 483 15.32 -15.61 -17.92
N VAL A 484 14.64 -16.70 -18.27
CA VAL A 484 13.41 -16.65 -19.10
C VAL A 484 12.32 -15.84 -18.40
N VAL A 485 12.06 -16.07 -17.12
CA VAL A 485 11.07 -15.30 -16.35
C VAL A 485 11.43 -13.82 -16.31
N GLY A 486 12.70 -13.50 -16.05
CA GLY A 486 13.20 -12.13 -16.06
C GLY A 486 13.04 -11.44 -17.42
N LEU A 487 13.35 -12.15 -18.52
CA LEU A 487 13.15 -11.64 -19.89
C LEU A 487 11.67 -11.38 -20.21
N ILE A 488 10.77 -12.27 -19.80
CA ILE A 488 9.32 -12.07 -19.96
C ILE A 488 8.86 -10.80 -19.20
N MET A 489 9.32 -10.62 -17.96
CA MET A 489 8.99 -9.42 -17.17
C MET A 489 9.56 -8.14 -17.80
N LEU A 490 10.81 -8.18 -18.32
CA LEU A 490 11.43 -7.05 -19.01
C LEU A 490 10.70 -6.72 -20.32
N ALA A 491 10.35 -7.73 -21.10
CA ALA A 491 9.57 -7.54 -22.32
C ALA A 491 8.19 -6.95 -22.01
N GLY A 492 7.50 -7.47 -20.99
CA GLY A 492 6.23 -6.93 -20.52
C GLY A 492 6.33 -5.47 -20.09
N LEU A 493 7.38 -5.11 -19.36
CA LEU A 493 7.66 -3.71 -18.98
C LEU A 493 7.91 -2.84 -20.23
N GLY A 494 8.76 -3.29 -21.16
CA GLY A 494 9.05 -2.56 -22.39
C GLY A 494 7.82 -2.30 -23.23
N ILE A 495 6.98 -3.33 -23.45
CA ILE A 495 5.70 -3.22 -24.18
C ILE A 495 4.76 -2.23 -23.49
N SER A 496 4.68 -2.31 -22.15
CA SER A 496 3.79 -1.44 -21.37
C SER A 496 4.23 0.02 -21.42
N VAL A 497 5.53 0.30 -21.32
CA VAL A 497 6.10 1.65 -21.44
C VAL A 497 5.90 2.20 -22.87
N ALA A 498 6.09 1.37 -23.90
CA ALA A 498 5.82 1.75 -25.28
C ALA A 498 4.31 2.07 -25.50
N GLY A 499 3.42 1.26 -24.89
CA GLY A 499 1.98 1.50 -24.88
C GLY A 499 1.61 2.83 -24.22
N LEU A 500 2.23 3.15 -23.07
CA LEU A 500 2.07 4.44 -22.40
C LEU A 500 2.55 5.61 -23.28
N ALA A 501 3.71 5.50 -23.89
CA ALA A 501 4.29 6.56 -24.73
C ALA A 501 3.41 6.86 -25.96
N ARG A 502 2.84 5.83 -26.61
CA ARG A 502 1.93 5.99 -27.76
C ARG A 502 0.61 6.67 -27.33
N ASN A 503 -0.02 6.18 -26.26
CA ASN A 503 -1.32 6.69 -25.83
C ASN A 503 -1.22 8.06 -25.12
N GLY A 504 -0.11 8.34 -24.42
CA GLY A 504 0.15 9.64 -23.80
C GLY A 504 0.35 10.77 -24.81
N ARG A 505 0.83 10.49 -26.04
CA ARG A 505 0.93 11.47 -27.14
C ARG A 505 -0.44 11.82 -27.72
N CYS A 506 -1.36 10.86 -27.77
CA CYS A 506 -2.72 11.09 -28.28
C CYS A 506 -3.63 11.83 -27.28
N ALA A 507 -3.25 11.91 -26.00
CA ALA A 507 -4.02 12.57 -24.95
C ALA A 507 -3.56 14.01 -24.65
N SER A 508 -2.60 14.52 -25.41
CA SER A 508 -2.09 15.90 -25.37
C SER A 508 -2.77 16.77 -26.40
#